data_fe72cce39ac7975b833a63fc73dfc0d1
#
_entry.id   fe72cce39ac7975b833a63fc73dfc0d1
#
_cell.length_a   1.000
_cell.length_b   1.000
_cell.length_c   1.000
_cell.angle_alpha   90.00
_cell.angle_beta   90.00
_cell.angle_gamma   90.00
#
_symmetry.space_group_name_H-M   'P 1'
#
loop_
_entity.id
_entity.type
_entity.pdbx_description
1 polymer ?
#
loop_
_entity_poly.entity_id
_entity_poly.type
_entity_poly.pdbx_seq_one_letter_code
_entity_poly.pdbx_strand_id
1 'polypeptide(L)'
;MAISIPVLWSGDLPVTLEFYRALGYKVTEEQSRPYAYAVLHRDGYQIHLGPTPPQAGSAEEAHVGCLVLIDDAAHRHAEFSAALREHYGRVPARGAPRITRFRPGQTRFTVVDPAGNSIIYIEHDEPDIEYGGSRELTELARVLDNARILRDFKTNEAEAIRVLEVGLRRFDRSATPLERGRAFAMLADMHSAAGDVERAAERRRELAALRLAADDLDALRAEYPGVREPG
;
A
#
# COMPACT_ATOMS: atom_id res chain seq x y z
N MET A 1 10.44 -31.07 9.58
CA MET A 1 9.68 -29.82 9.32
C MET A 1 10.09 -29.34 7.92
N ALA A 2 9.14 -29.08 7.01
CA ALA A 2 9.42 -28.54 5.69
C ALA A 2 9.27 -27.00 5.74
N ILE A 3 10.18 -26.28 5.08
CA ILE A 3 10.13 -24.82 4.95
C ILE A 3 10.09 -24.51 3.46
N SER A 4 9.14 -23.68 3.02
CA SER A 4 9.10 -23.14 1.66
C SER A 4 9.85 -21.82 1.62
N ILE A 5 10.70 -21.65 0.61
CA ILE A 5 11.50 -20.43 0.40
C ILE A 5 11.13 -19.87 -0.97
N PRO A 6 10.69 -18.62 -1.07
CA PRO A 6 10.40 -18.00 -2.34
C PRO A 6 11.69 -17.73 -3.12
N VAL A 7 11.64 -17.96 -4.44
CA VAL A 7 12.71 -17.58 -5.38
C VAL A 7 12.15 -16.52 -6.31
N LEU A 8 12.67 -15.30 -6.17
CA LEU A 8 12.25 -14.11 -6.92
C LEU A 8 13.26 -13.78 -8.03
N TRP A 9 12.94 -12.85 -8.88
CA TRP A 9 13.85 -12.42 -9.94
C TRP A 9 14.97 -11.53 -9.41
N SER A 10 16.18 -11.72 -9.92
CA SER A 10 17.34 -10.91 -9.54
C SER A 10 17.37 -9.52 -10.19
N GLY A 11 16.78 -9.39 -11.39
CA GLY A 11 16.97 -8.19 -12.20
C GLY A 11 18.46 -7.89 -12.41
N ASP A 12 18.85 -6.64 -12.22
CA ASP A 12 20.25 -6.25 -12.02
C ASP A 12 20.64 -6.63 -10.58
N LEU A 13 21.33 -7.77 -10.42
CA LEU A 13 21.62 -8.33 -9.11
C LEU A 13 22.33 -7.35 -8.17
N PRO A 14 23.40 -6.64 -8.55
CA PRO A 14 24.04 -5.63 -7.71
C PRO A 14 23.07 -4.57 -7.17
N VAL A 15 22.26 -3.99 -8.04
CA VAL A 15 21.27 -2.95 -7.68
C VAL A 15 20.20 -3.51 -6.74
N THR A 16 19.72 -4.72 -7.03
CA THR A 16 18.72 -5.39 -6.20
C THR A 16 19.27 -5.73 -4.81
N LEU A 17 20.52 -6.20 -4.71
CA LEU A 17 21.17 -6.50 -3.45
C LEU A 17 21.43 -5.24 -2.62
N GLU A 18 21.82 -4.14 -3.24
CA GLU A 18 21.99 -2.85 -2.56
C GLU A 18 20.68 -2.38 -1.91
N PHE A 19 19.56 -2.49 -2.64
CA PHE A 19 18.24 -2.20 -2.11
C PHE A 19 17.88 -3.05 -0.89
N TYR A 20 18.10 -4.38 -0.94
CA TYR A 20 17.79 -5.25 0.20
C TYR A 20 18.73 -5.00 1.39
N ARG A 21 20.02 -4.70 1.15
CA ARG A 21 20.96 -4.31 2.21
C ARG A 21 20.49 -3.01 2.89
N ALA A 22 20.01 -2.02 2.13
CA ALA A 22 19.45 -0.80 2.69
C ALA A 22 18.24 -1.11 3.59
N LEU A 23 17.39 -2.06 3.22
CA LEU A 23 16.28 -2.53 4.05
C LEU A 23 16.71 -3.43 5.22
N GLY A 24 18.01 -3.61 5.48
CA GLY A 24 18.53 -4.39 6.59
C GLY A 24 18.55 -5.91 6.38
N TYR A 25 18.44 -6.39 5.15
CA TYR A 25 18.65 -7.80 4.83
C TYR A 25 20.14 -8.14 4.84
N LYS A 26 20.46 -9.31 5.37
CA LYS A 26 21.79 -9.89 5.30
C LYS A 26 21.90 -10.77 4.05
N VAL A 27 22.80 -10.43 3.14
CA VAL A 27 23.17 -11.26 2.00
C VAL A 27 24.17 -12.30 2.47
N THR A 28 23.83 -13.59 2.41
CA THR A 28 24.69 -14.69 2.85
C THR A 28 25.34 -15.45 1.71
N GLU A 29 24.71 -15.43 0.54
CA GLU A 29 25.25 -15.98 -0.68
C GLU A 29 25.02 -14.99 -1.83
N GLU A 30 26.01 -14.84 -2.70
CA GLU A 30 25.96 -13.99 -3.87
C GLU A 30 26.76 -14.61 -5.00
N GLN A 31 26.13 -14.81 -6.14
CA GLN A 31 26.74 -15.42 -7.32
C GLN A 31 26.24 -14.68 -8.57
N SER A 32 27.16 -14.37 -9.48
CA SER A 32 26.82 -13.81 -10.80
C SER A 32 27.01 -14.80 -11.96
N ARG A 33 27.78 -15.87 -11.76
CA ARG A 33 28.09 -16.90 -12.75
C ARG A 33 27.97 -18.29 -12.15
N PRO A 34 27.47 -19.30 -12.89
CA PRO A 34 27.00 -19.23 -14.31
C PRO A 34 25.66 -18.50 -14.49
N TYR A 35 24.93 -18.21 -13.42
CA TYR A 35 23.68 -17.45 -13.40
C TYR A 35 23.62 -16.59 -12.15
N ALA A 36 22.82 -15.52 -12.19
CA ALA A 36 22.57 -14.66 -11.06
C ALA A 36 21.82 -15.42 -9.95
N TYR A 37 22.36 -15.40 -8.72
CA TYR A 37 21.72 -16.01 -7.57
C TYR A 37 22.19 -15.33 -6.28
N ALA A 38 21.27 -15.16 -5.33
CA ALA A 38 21.59 -14.66 -4.00
C ALA A 38 20.63 -15.20 -2.95
N VAL A 39 21.10 -15.24 -1.70
CA VAL A 39 20.30 -15.61 -0.53
C VAL A 39 20.25 -14.42 0.42
N LEU A 40 19.04 -14.01 0.72
CA LEU A 40 18.70 -12.89 1.59
C LEU A 40 18.07 -13.41 2.87
N HIS A 41 18.57 -12.96 4.01
CA HIS A 41 18.07 -13.32 5.35
C HIS A 41 17.60 -12.08 6.09
N ARG A 42 16.46 -12.18 6.77
CA ARG A 42 15.97 -11.20 7.72
C ARG A 42 15.02 -11.87 8.72
N ASP A 43 15.15 -11.57 10.01
CA ASP A 43 14.22 -11.95 11.08
C ASP A 43 13.78 -13.43 11.04
N GLY A 44 14.69 -14.33 10.70
CA GLY A 44 14.46 -15.77 10.67
C GLY A 44 13.84 -16.31 9.38
N TYR A 45 13.52 -15.49 8.39
CA TYR A 45 13.08 -15.93 7.08
C TYR A 45 14.09 -15.65 5.98
N GLN A 46 13.89 -16.28 4.83
CA GLN A 46 14.76 -16.18 3.65
C GLN A 46 13.96 -15.83 2.40
N ILE A 47 14.60 -15.05 1.53
CA ILE A 47 14.18 -14.84 0.14
C ILE A 47 15.40 -15.14 -0.73
N HIS A 48 15.21 -15.96 -1.76
CA HIS A 48 16.26 -16.21 -2.74
C HIS A 48 15.98 -15.38 -4.00
N LEU A 49 17.05 -14.92 -4.62
CA LEU A 49 17.00 -14.29 -5.95
C LEU A 49 17.58 -15.23 -6.97
N GLY A 50 16.85 -15.48 -8.04
CA GLY A 50 17.26 -16.33 -9.17
C GLY A 50 17.27 -15.56 -10.49
N PRO A 51 17.65 -16.23 -11.59
CA PRO A 51 17.72 -15.58 -12.89
C PRO A 51 16.37 -14.99 -13.32
N THR A 52 16.40 -13.76 -13.81
CA THR A 52 15.23 -13.14 -14.46
C THR A 52 15.03 -13.77 -15.83
N PRO A 53 13.84 -14.30 -16.16
CA PRO A 53 13.57 -14.85 -17.47
C PRO A 53 13.79 -13.82 -18.59
N PRO A 54 14.36 -14.20 -19.75
CA PRO A 54 14.58 -13.27 -20.86
C PRO A 54 13.30 -12.60 -21.39
N GLN A 55 12.14 -13.23 -21.17
CA GLN A 55 10.81 -12.75 -21.58
C GLN A 55 10.14 -11.91 -20.49
N ALA A 56 10.78 -11.72 -19.33
CA ALA A 56 10.26 -10.84 -18.31
C ALA A 56 10.15 -9.43 -18.91
N GLY A 57 8.98 -8.82 -18.78
CA GLY A 57 8.74 -7.44 -19.14
C GLY A 57 9.56 -6.47 -18.28
N SER A 58 9.20 -5.20 -18.32
CA SER A 58 9.81 -4.22 -17.42
C SER A 58 9.52 -4.56 -15.94
N ALA A 59 10.34 -4.03 -15.03
CA ALA A 59 10.13 -4.19 -13.59
C ALA A 59 8.74 -3.70 -13.13
N GLU A 60 8.12 -2.79 -13.87
CA GLU A 60 6.77 -2.30 -13.60
C GLU A 60 5.66 -3.30 -13.99
N GLU A 61 5.94 -4.19 -14.94
CA GLU A 61 5.04 -5.24 -15.44
C GLU A 61 5.28 -6.60 -14.76
N ALA A 62 6.26 -6.67 -13.87
CA ALA A 62 6.57 -7.91 -13.15
C ALA A 62 5.40 -8.31 -12.22
N HIS A 63 5.00 -9.58 -12.31
CA HIS A 63 3.95 -10.15 -11.47
C HIS A 63 4.49 -11.30 -10.59
N VAL A 64 5.74 -11.16 -10.15
CA VAL A 64 6.38 -12.11 -9.23
C VAL A 64 6.41 -11.52 -7.84
N GLY A 65 6.13 -12.34 -6.84
CA GLY A 65 6.15 -11.86 -5.47
C GLY A 65 6.01 -12.96 -4.44
N CYS A 66 6.09 -12.57 -3.18
CA CYS A 66 5.86 -13.45 -2.04
C CYS A 66 5.14 -12.72 -0.92
N LEU A 67 4.65 -13.51 0.03
CA LEU A 67 4.08 -13.03 1.28
C LEU A 67 5.08 -13.24 2.40
N VAL A 68 5.22 -12.25 3.27
CA VAL A 68 6.00 -12.33 4.51
C VAL A 68 5.05 -12.00 5.65
N LEU A 69 4.86 -12.96 6.54
CA LEU A 69 4.05 -12.77 7.75
C LEU A 69 4.90 -12.11 8.83
N ILE A 70 4.37 -11.06 9.45
CA ILE A 70 5.04 -10.24 10.47
C ILE A 70 4.09 -9.93 11.62
N ASP A 71 4.63 -9.48 12.75
CA ASP A 71 3.83 -9.17 13.94
C ASP A 71 3.28 -7.73 13.93
N ASP A 72 4.01 -6.77 13.31
CA ASP A 72 3.67 -5.34 13.33
C ASP A 72 4.02 -4.69 11.98
N ALA A 73 2.99 -4.49 11.15
CA ALA A 73 3.12 -3.89 9.84
C ALA A 73 3.44 -2.39 9.92
N ALA A 74 2.91 -1.69 10.91
CA ALA A 74 3.14 -0.26 11.09
C ALA A 74 4.61 0.02 11.43
N HIS A 75 5.15 -0.72 12.39
CA HIS A 75 6.56 -0.61 12.79
C HIS A 75 7.49 -0.97 11.62
N ARG A 76 7.24 -2.09 10.95
CA ARG A 76 8.04 -2.54 9.81
C ARG A 76 8.00 -1.54 8.64
N HIS A 77 6.83 -0.99 8.33
CA HIS A 77 6.70 0.03 7.29
C HIS A 77 7.47 1.31 7.65
N ALA A 78 7.40 1.75 8.90
CA ALA A 78 8.15 2.93 9.37
C ALA A 78 9.67 2.72 9.27
N GLU A 79 10.16 1.55 9.68
CA GLU A 79 11.56 1.15 9.57
C GLU A 79 12.03 1.18 8.11
N PHE A 80 11.31 0.52 7.20
CA PHE A 80 11.67 0.50 5.78
C PHE A 80 11.57 1.87 5.13
N SER A 81 10.57 2.67 5.50
CA SER A 81 10.44 4.04 4.99
C SER A 81 11.59 4.93 5.44
N ALA A 82 12.09 4.76 6.66
CA ALA A 82 13.26 5.48 7.15
C ALA A 82 14.53 5.07 6.38
N ALA A 83 14.75 3.76 6.22
CA ALA A 83 15.87 3.20 5.47
C ALA A 83 15.88 3.64 4.00
N LEU A 84 14.73 3.60 3.34
CA LEU A 84 14.60 4.05 1.95
C LEU A 84 14.82 5.57 1.82
N ARG A 85 14.39 6.36 2.80
CA ARG A 85 14.65 7.81 2.82
C ARG A 85 16.13 8.11 2.99
N GLU A 86 16.82 7.37 3.84
CA GLU A 86 18.25 7.50 4.03
C GLU A 86 19.02 7.14 2.75
N HIS A 87 18.65 6.02 2.12
CA HIS A 87 19.34 5.50 0.94
C HIS A 87 19.06 6.32 -0.34
N TYR A 88 17.78 6.70 -0.60
CA TYR A 88 17.36 7.41 -1.82
C TYR A 88 17.12 8.92 -1.63
N GLY A 89 17.33 9.48 -0.44
CA GLY A 89 16.98 10.86 -0.11
C GLY A 89 15.46 11.11 -0.01
N ARG A 90 14.64 10.12 -0.34
CA ARG A 90 13.16 10.15 -0.27
C ARG A 90 12.61 8.75 -0.13
N VAL A 91 11.33 8.63 0.24
CA VAL A 91 10.61 7.36 0.17
C VAL A 91 10.05 7.17 -1.24
N PRO A 92 10.53 6.18 -2.03
CA PRO A 92 9.99 5.94 -3.37
C PRO A 92 8.54 5.43 -3.27
N ALA A 93 7.61 6.09 -3.97
CA ALA A 93 6.19 5.77 -3.93
C ALA A 93 5.62 5.30 -5.28
N ARG A 94 6.40 5.39 -6.37
CA ARG A 94 6.01 5.02 -7.74
C ARG A 94 7.16 4.33 -8.46
N GLY A 95 6.82 3.51 -9.45
CA GLY A 95 7.80 2.74 -10.23
C GLY A 95 8.38 1.57 -9.45
N ALA A 96 9.60 1.18 -9.82
CA ALA A 96 10.42 0.18 -9.12
C ALA A 96 11.82 0.78 -8.87
N PRO A 97 12.34 0.80 -7.62
CA PRO A 97 11.69 0.30 -6.42
C PRO A 97 10.64 1.25 -5.85
N ARG A 98 9.73 0.73 -5.01
CA ARG A 98 8.77 1.54 -4.24
C ARG A 98 8.29 0.82 -2.98
N ILE A 99 7.73 1.58 -2.05
CA ILE A 99 6.93 1.08 -0.94
C ILE A 99 5.54 1.72 -1.01
N THR A 100 4.50 0.92 -0.79
CA THR A 100 3.13 1.45 -0.75
C THR A 100 2.93 2.33 0.47
N ARG A 101 1.99 3.27 0.39
CA ARG A 101 1.60 4.07 1.56
C ARG A 101 1.07 3.16 2.65
N PHE A 102 1.31 3.55 3.90
CA PHE A 102 0.73 2.93 5.08
C PHE A 102 -0.20 3.93 5.77
N ARG A 103 -1.40 3.51 6.10
CA ARG A 103 -2.42 4.31 6.74
C ARG A 103 -2.82 3.70 8.08
N PRO A 104 -3.34 4.49 9.04
CA PRO A 104 -3.84 3.94 10.30
C PRO A 104 -4.84 2.80 10.08
N GLY A 105 -4.66 1.70 10.80
CA GLY A 105 -5.51 0.52 10.72
C GLY A 105 -5.21 -0.43 9.56
N GLN A 106 -4.18 -0.19 8.76
CA GLN A 106 -3.69 -1.19 7.81
C GLN A 106 -2.87 -2.26 8.52
N THR A 107 -3.04 -3.49 8.07
CA THR A 107 -2.34 -4.70 8.56
C THR A 107 -1.35 -5.24 7.54
N ARG A 108 -1.18 -4.55 6.42
CA ARG A 108 -0.26 -4.94 5.35
C ARG A 108 0.28 -3.76 4.55
N PHE A 109 1.41 -3.98 3.91
CA PHE A 109 1.96 -3.10 2.89
C PHE A 109 2.79 -3.89 1.87
N THR A 110 3.10 -3.27 0.74
CA THR A 110 3.90 -3.89 -0.31
C THR A 110 5.18 -3.11 -0.54
N VAL A 111 6.27 -3.82 -0.66
CA VAL A 111 7.55 -3.34 -1.18
C VAL A 111 7.74 -3.91 -2.57
N VAL A 112 8.02 -3.09 -3.56
CA VAL A 112 8.44 -3.52 -4.88
C VAL A 112 9.93 -3.22 -4.99
N ASP A 113 10.71 -4.23 -5.29
CA ASP A 113 12.16 -4.11 -5.42
C ASP A 113 12.58 -3.58 -6.81
N PRO A 114 13.88 -3.31 -7.06
CA PRO A 114 14.35 -2.85 -8.36
C PRO A 114 14.09 -3.80 -9.52
N ALA A 115 13.94 -5.10 -9.26
CA ALA A 115 13.60 -6.11 -10.28
C ALA A 115 12.09 -6.20 -10.56
N GLY A 116 11.27 -5.46 -9.79
CA GLY A 116 9.81 -5.49 -9.90
C GLY A 116 9.13 -6.56 -9.06
N ASN A 117 9.87 -7.33 -8.25
CA ASN A 117 9.25 -8.30 -7.35
C ASN A 117 8.43 -7.59 -6.27
N SER A 118 7.24 -8.09 -6.01
CA SER A 118 6.33 -7.56 -4.99
C SER A 118 6.40 -8.41 -3.71
N ILE A 119 6.94 -7.86 -2.64
CA ILE A 119 6.96 -8.48 -1.32
C ILE A 119 5.84 -7.86 -0.49
N ILE A 120 4.85 -8.65 -0.13
CA ILE A 120 3.72 -8.20 0.67
C ILE A 120 3.96 -8.63 2.11
N TYR A 121 4.11 -7.66 3.00
CA TYR A 121 4.22 -7.86 4.45
C TYR A 121 2.83 -7.80 5.05
N ILE A 122 2.44 -8.85 5.80
CA ILE A 122 1.08 -9.02 6.33
C ILE A 122 1.19 -9.43 7.79
N GLU A 123 0.38 -8.86 8.66
CA GLU A 123 0.27 -9.29 10.05
C GLU A 123 -0.34 -10.69 10.15
N HIS A 124 0.15 -11.49 11.11
CA HIS A 124 -0.31 -12.86 11.34
C HIS A 124 -1.81 -12.95 11.66
N ASP A 125 -2.34 -11.95 12.32
CA ASP A 125 -3.72 -11.85 12.79
C ASP A 125 -4.59 -10.95 11.91
N GLU A 126 -4.20 -10.78 10.64
CA GLU A 126 -4.99 -9.99 9.70
C GLU A 126 -6.43 -10.50 9.63
N PRO A 127 -7.44 -9.63 9.84
CA PRO A 127 -8.83 -10.04 9.80
C PRO A 127 -9.25 -10.51 8.40
N ASP A 128 -10.19 -11.44 8.34
CA ASP A 128 -10.81 -11.86 7.08
C ASP A 128 -11.40 -10.68 6.33
N ILE A 129 -11.09 -10.59 5.04
CA ILE A 129 -11.50 -9.49 4.19
C ILE A 129 -12.68 -9.91 3.33
N GLU A 130 -13.84 -9.30 3.54
CA GLU A 130 -15.00 -9.46 2.68
C GLU A 130 -14.87 -8.57 1.43
N TYR A 131 -14.31 -9.11 0.35
CA TYR A 131 -14.22 -8.38 -0.92
C TYR A 131 -15.59 -7.93 -1.43
N GLY A 132 -15.67 -6.65 -1.81
CA GLY A 132 -16.93 -6.01 -2.20
C GLY A 132 -17.62 -5.25 -1.07
N GLY A 133 -16.96 -5.16 0.08
CA GLY A 133 -17.43 -4.53 1.32
C GLY A 133 -18.29 -5.47 2.16
N SER A 134 -18.21 -5.30 3.47
CA SER A 134 -18.93 -6.13 4.44
C SER A 134 -20.41 -6.23 4.13
N ARG A 135 -20.96 -7.44 4.24
CA ARG A 135 -22.38 -7.71 4.00
C ARG A 135 -23.29 -7.14 5.09
N GLU A 136 -22.71 -6.83 6.24
CA GLU A 136 -23.42 -6.18 7.36
C GLU A 136 -23.65 -4.69 7.10
N LEU A 137 -22.85 -4.09 6.20
CA LEU A 137 -22.96 -2.68 5.81
C LEU A 137 -23.88 -2.53 4.60
N THR A 138 -24.53 -1.37 4.52
CA THR A 138 -25.45 -1.03 3.42
C THR A 138 -25.04 0.28 2.76
N GLU A 139 -25.54 0.52 1.55
CA GLU A 139 -25.44 1.77 0.83
C GLU A 139 -24.01 2.35 0.79
N LEU A 140 -23.82 3.63 1.17
CA LEU A 140 -22.52 4.29 1.09
C LEU A 140 -21.50 3.71 2.10
N ALA A 141 -21.95 3.24 3.27
CA ALA A 141 -21.08 2.57 4.23
C ALA A 141 -20.38 1.34 3.63
N ARG A 142 -21.12 0.53 2.89
CA ARG A 142 -20.55 -0.64 2.19
C ARG A 142 -19.62 -0.24 1.05
N VAL A 143 -19.94 0.83 0.33
CA VAL A 143 -19.06 1.36 -0.72
C VAL A 143 -17.75 1.87 -0.15
N LEU A 144 -17.79 2.56 1.00
CA LEU A 144 -16.61 3.02 1.73
C LEU A 144 -15.70 1.87 2.15
N ASP A 145 -16.28 0.82 2.72
CA ASP A 145 -15.52 -0.36 3.11
C ASP A 145 -14.89 -1.08 1.90
N ASN A 146 -15.65 -1.25 0.81
CA ASN A 146 -15.11 -1.80 -0.44
C ASN A 146 -13.97 -0.94 -1.01
N ALA A 147 -14.12 0.38 -0.99
CA ALA A 147 -13.07 1.30 -1.46
C ALA A 147 -11.82 1.22 -0.59
N ARG A 148 -11.98 1.09 0.74
CA ARG A 148 -10.87 0.83 1.66
C ARG A 148 -10.14 -0.47 1.30
N ILE A 149 -10.88 -1.55 1.07
CA ILE A 149 -10.31 -2.84 0.67
C ILE A 149 -9.55 -2.72 -0.66
N LEU A 150 -10.12 -2.06 -1.65
CA LEU A 150 -9.47 -1.85 -2.95
C LEU A 150 -8.18 -1.05 -2.80
N ARG A 151 -8.20 0.01 -1.99
CA ARG A 151 -7.06 0.89 -1.76
C ARG A 151 -5.96 0.21 -0.94
N ASP A 152 -6.31 -0.39 0.20
CA ASP A 152 -5.36 -0.81 1.22
C ASP A 152 -4.88 -2.25 1.03
N PHE A 153 -5.73 -3.13 0.49
CA PHE A 153 -5.43 -4.55 0.33
C PHE A 153 -5.13 -4.95 -1.11
N LYS A 154 -5.82 -4.35 -2.08
CA LYS A 154 -5.54 -4.60 -3.51
C LYS A 154 -4.60 -3.59 -4.14
N THR A 155 -4.23 -2.53 -3.40
CA THR A 155 -3.39 -1.43 -3.91
C THR A 155 -3.90 -0.85 -5.25
N ASN A 156 -5.23 -0.86 -5.44
CA ASN A 156 -5.90 -0.38 -6.64
C ASN A 156 -6.65 0.93 -6.34
N GLU A 157 -5.89 2.02 -6.18
CA GLU A 157 -6.46 3.33 -5.87
C GLU A 157 -7.38 3.85 -6.99
N ALA A 158 -7.09 3.53 -8.26
CA ALA A 158 -7.91 3.96 -9.38
C ALA A 158 -9.34 3.36 -9.30
N GLU A 159 -9.44 2.07 -9.00
CA GLU A 159 -10.74 1.41 -8.82
C GLU A 159 -11.45 1.90 -7.55
N ALA A 160 -10.71 2.13 -6.46
CA ALA A 160 -11.26 2.69 -5.22
C ALA A 160 -11.89 4.07 -5.46
N ILE A 161 -11.20 4.96 -6.21
CA ILE A 161 -11.74 6.25 -6.61
C ILE A 161 -13.04 6.07 -7.40
N ARG A 162 -13.04 5.21 -8.42
CA ARG A 162 -14.19 4.97 -9.27
C ARG A 162 -15.39 4.48 -8.47
N VAL A 163 -15.18 3.53 -7.58
CA VAL A 163 -16.23 2.96 -6.73
C VAL A 163 -16.82 4.03 -5.79
N LEU A 164 -15.99 4.87 -5.18
CA LEU A 164 -16.46 5.95 -4.30
C LEU A 164 -17.25 7.01 -5.06
N GLU A 165 -16.78 7.43 -6.22
CA GLU A 165 -17.49 8.43 -7.04
C GLU A 165 -18.86 7.93 -7.49
N VAL A 166 -18.96 6.65 -7.88
CA VAL A 166 -20.24 6.01 -8.21
C VAL A 166 -21.14 5.94 -6.98
N GLY A 167 -20.59 5.51 -5.83
CA GLY A 167 -21.32 5.39 -4.57
C GLY A 167 -21.89 6.73 -4.09
N LEU A 168 -21.08 7.80 -4.11
CA LEU A 168 -21.51 9.15 -3.73
C LEU A 168 -22.70 9.61 -4.60
N ARG A 169 -22.64 9.43 -5.93
CA ARG A 169 -23.76 9.79 -6.81
C ARG A 169 -25.01 8.96 -6.55
N ARG A 170 -24.85 7.65 -6.27
CA ARG A 170 -25.96 6.73 -6.08
C ARG A 170 -26.68 6.93 -4.76
N PHE A 171 -25.94 7.20 -3.69
CA PHE A 171 -26.44 7.25 -2.32
C PHE A 171 -26.44 8.66 -1.71
N ASP A 172 -26.34 9.71 -2.54
CA ASP A 172 -26.28 11.12 -2.09
C ASP A 172 -27.39 11.52 -1.13
N ARG A 173 -28.60 11.01 -1.37
CA ARG A 173 -29.78 11.36 -0.56
C ARG A 173 -29.93 10.57 0.74
N SER A 174 -29.36 9.37 0.81
CA SER A 174 -29.48 8.48 1.97
C SER A 174 -28.24 8.48 2.85
N ALA A 175 -27.11 8.90 2.31
CA ALA A 175 -25.84 8.93 3.03
C ALA A 175 -25.84 9.97 4.16
N THR A 176 -25.32 9.57 5.32
CA THR A 176 -25.12 10.48 6.45
C THR A 176 -24.02 11.51 6.13
N PRO A 177 -23.99 12.67 6.83
CA PRO A 177 -22.91 13.64 6.68
C PRO A 177 -21.52 13.03 6.94
N LEU A 178 -21.39 12.15 7.95
CA LEU A 178 -20.12 11.47 8.26
C LEU A 178 -19.68 10.52 7.15
N GLU A 179 -20.57 9.72 6.58
CA GLU A 179 -20.26 8.84 5.45
C GLU A 179 -19.77 9.64 4.23
N ARG A 180 -20.44 10.75 3.91
CA ARG A 180 -19.97 11.66 2.85
C ARG A 180 -18.62 12.28 3.18
N GLY A 181 -18.42 12.68 4.43
CA GLY A 181 -17.14 13.20 4.93
C GLY A 181 -16.00 12.19 4.73
N ARG A 182 -16.21 10.93 5.11
CA ARG A 182 -15.26 9.84 4.89
C ARG A 182 -14.94 9.63 3.41
N ALA A 183 -15.97 9.67 2.55
CA ALA A 183 -15.78 9.50 1.11
C ALA A 183 -14.96 10.64 0.50
N PHE A 184 -15.25 11.89 0.85
CA PHE A 184 -14.48 13.05 0.37
C PHE A 184 -13.03 13.05 0.91
N ALA A 185 -12.83 12.70 2.19
CA ALA A 185 -11.49 12.59 2.77
C ALA A 185 -10.66 11.50 2.06
N MET A 186 -11.25 10.32 1.81
CA MET A 186 -10.59 9.22 1.12
C MET A 186 -10.26 9.60 -0.33
N LEU A 187 -11.18 10.23 -1.07
CA LEU A 187 -10.93 10.71 -2.42
C LEU A 187 -9.82 11.77 -2.46
N ALA A 188 -9.84 12.73 -1.54
CA ALA A 188 -8.81 13.77 -1.44
C ALA A 188 -7.42 13.18 -1.19
N ASP A 189 -7.32 12.16 -0.33
CA ASP A 189 -6.07 11.47 -0.05
C ASP A 189 -5.55 10.71 -1.28
N MET A 190 -6.41 9.95 -1.97
CA MET A 190 -6.03 9.19 -3.17
C MET A 190 -5.66 10.12 -4.34
N HIS A 191 -6.42 11.18 -4.60
CA HIS A 191 -6.07 12.17 -5.63
C HIS A 191 -4.74 12.89 -5.32
N SER A 192 -4.49 13.23 -4.04
CA SER A 192 -3.19 13.78 -3.63
C SER A 192 -2.05 12.78 -3.89
N ALA A 193 -2.26 11.49 -3.60
CA ALA A 193 -1.28 10.45 -3.87
C ALA A 193 -1.00 10.29 -5.37
N ALA A 194 -2.04 10.41 -6.19
CA ALA A 194 -1.93 10.37 -7.65
C ALA A 194 -1.26 11.63 -8.24
N GLY A 195 -1.09 12.71 -7.45
CA GLY A 195 -0.57 14.00 -7.91
C GLY A 195 -1.64 14.86 -8.60
N ASP A 196 -2.91 14.49 -8.51
CA ASP A 196 -4.04 15.27 -9.02
C ASP A 196 -4.47 16.31 -7.97
N VAL A 197 -3.71 17.42 -7.96
CA VAL A 197 -3.85 18.48 -6.95
C VAL A 197 -5.23 19.15 -7.05
N GLU A 198 -5.76 19.30 -8.27
CA GLU A 198 -7.04 19.99 -8.51
C GLU A 198 -8.20 19.19 -7.92
N ARG A 199 -8.31 17.91 -8.26
CA ARG A 199 -9.34 17.03 -7.70
C ARG A 199 -9.20 16.85 -6.19
N ALA A 200 -7.98 16.73 -5.69
CA ALA A 200 -7.75 16.67 -4.26
C ALA A 200 -8.26 17.93 -3.54
N ALA A 201 -8.03 19.13 -4.11
CA ALA A 201 -8.52 20.38 -3.57
C ALA A 201 -10.06 20.50 -3.66
N GLU A 202 -10.65 20.02 -4.75
CA GLU A 202 -12.13 19.95 -4.91
C GLU A 202 -12.76 19.11 -3.80
N ARG A 203 -12.26 17.88 -3.57
CA ARG A 203 -12.79 16.98 -2.53
C ARG A 203 -12.61 17.55 -1.12
N ARG A 204 -11.53 18.29 -0.85
CA ARG A 204 -11.35 19.01 0.44
C ARG A 204 -12.37 20.14 0.61
N ARG A 205 -12.70 20.88 -0.45
CA ARG A 205 -13.76 21.90 -0.40
C ARG A 205 -15.14 21.32 -0.14
N GLU A 206 -15.47 20.20 -0.78
CA GLU A 206 -16.72 19.48 -0.53
C GLU A 206 -16.80 18.98 0.91
N LEU A 207 -15.69 18.44 1.45
CA LEU A 207 -15.60 18.04 2.84
C LEU A 207 -15.81 19.22 3.79
N ALA A 208 -15.14 20.34 3.53
CA ALA A 208 -15.27 21.54 4.36
C ALA A 208 -16.69 22.16 4.32
N ALA A 209 -17.42 21.96 3.22
CA ALA A 209 -18.81 22.41 3.09
C ALA A 209 -19.80 21.54 3.90
N LEU A 210 -19.39 20.33 4.33
CA LEU A 210 -20.21 19.52 5.21
C LEU A 210 -20.18 20.10 6.64
N ARG A 211 -21.37 20.35 7.19
CA ARG A 211 -21.51 20.74 8.59
C ARG A 211 -21.53 19.49 9.46
N LEU A 212 -20.34 18.96 9.75
CA LEU A 212 -20.17 17.80 10.63
C LEU A 212 -20.30 18.22 12.09
N ALA A 213 -20.86 17.34 12.93
CA ALA A 213 -20.79 17.48 14.37
C ALA A 213 -19.32 17.37 14.86
N ALA A 214 -19.01 17.91 16.03
CA ALA A 214 -17.65 17.90 16.57
C ALA A 214 -17.09 16.47 16.69
N ASP A 215 -17.88 15.55 17.22
CA ASP A 215 -17.49 14.15 17.40
C ASP A 215 -17.22 13.44 16.05
N ASP A 216 -18.03 13.75 15.03
CA ASP A 216 -17.84 13.24 13.65
C ASP A 216 -16.55 13.77 13.03
N LEU A 217 -16.23 15.04 13.30
CA LEU A 217 -15.02 15.68 12.80
C LEU A 217 -13.77 15.08 13.45
N ASP A 218 -13.83 14.80 14.75
CA ASP A 218 -12.73 14.17 15.49
C ASP A 218 -12.51 12.73 15.04
N ALA A 219 -13.59 11.96 14.82
CA ALA A 219 -13.51 10.62 14.25
C ALA A 219 -12.86 10.65 12.85
N LEU A 220 -13.27 11.60 12.01
CA LEU A 220 -12.73 11.75 10.67
C LEU A 220 -11.23 12.13 10.66
N ARG A 221 -10.80 12.97 11.59
CA ARG A 221 -9.38 13.36 11.76
C ARG A 221 -8.52 12.20 12.22
N ALA A 222 -9.05 11.36 13.10
CA ALA A 222 -8.36 10.15 13.54
C ALA A 222 -8.13 9.17 12.37
N GLU A 223 -9.13 9.00 11.50
CA GLU A 223 -9.06 8.15 10.31
C GLU A 223 -8.18 8.77 9.20
N TYR A 224 -8.22 10.11 9.06
CA TYR A 224 -7.54 10.88 8.00
C TYR A 224 -6.76 12.06 8.58
N PRO A 225 -5.53 11.86 9.07
CA PRO A 225 -4.73 12.92 9.70
C PRO A 225 -4.41 14.12 8.81
N GLY A 226 -4.63 14.00 7.49
CA GLY A 226 -4.48 15.10 6.53
C GLY A 226 -5.67 16.05 6.43
N VAL A 227 -6.77 15.77 7.11
CA VAL A 227 -7.94 16.65 7.18
C VAL A 227 -7.64 17.80 8.16
N ARG A 228 -7.38 18.98 7.57
CA ARG A 228 -7.16 20.22 8.35
C ARG A 228 -8.50 20.92 8.61
N GLU A 229 -8.52 21.75 9.66
CA GLU A 229 -9.65 22.65 9.88
C GLU A 229 -9.90 23.53 8.65
N PRO A 230 -11.16 23.79 8.30
CA PRO A 230 -11.47 24.87 7.39
C PRO A 230 -11.00 26.16 8.06
N GLY A 231 -9.96 26.79 7.49
CA GLY A 231 -9.50 28.12 7.92
C GLY A 231 -10.52 29.20 7.56
#